data_144cc6f1e01c8de2d272e534d2b5614d
#
_entry.id   144cc6f1e01c8de2d272e534d2b5614d
#
_cell.length_a   1.000
_cell.length_b   1.000
_cell.length_c   1.000
_cell.angle_alpha   90.00
_cell.angle_beta   90.00
_cell.angle_gamma   90.00
#
_symmetry.space_group_name_H-M   'P 1'
#
loop_
_entity.id
_entity.type
_entity.pdbx_description
1 polymer ?
#
loop_
_entity_poly.entity_id
_entity_poly.type
_entity_poly.pdbx_seq_one_letter_code
_entity_poly.pdbx_strand_id
1 'polypeptide(L)'
;NLPDNLRNAYIANGVPEAAADQILSNPAIQGAMSSLKQQFDSRLGKAIGEFEDGKSLSGDIPALLTLGAGYNPIDPLHINVGFHWFDDRHATAHNGHHRQLDHGTIEWNAGIEYDINKRFTVSAGWQNTNYGLTDEYMDDKSFVVSSNSVAVGGVVRLSKRMKLNVAYFHTFYGHKKVEEQVDLG
;
A
#
# COMPACT_ATOMS: atom_id res chain seq x y z
N ASN A 1 2.80 -29.85 16.44
CA ASN A 1 1.50 -30.47 16.57
C ASN A 1 0.71 -29.80 17.70
N LEU A 2 -0.54 -29.36 17.44
CA LEU A 2 -1.36 -28.62 18.42
C LEU A 2 -1.61 -29.43 19.72
N PRO A 3 -1.94 -30.72 19.65
CA PRO A 3 -2.10 -31.54 20.84
C PRO A 3 -0.86 -31.62 21.72
N ASP A 4 0.32 -31.75 21.14
CA ASP A 4 1.59 -31.84 21.88
C ASP A 4 1.93 -30.53 22.58
N ASN A 5 1.67 -29.40 21.93
CA ASN A 5 1.89 -28.09 22.50
C ASN A 5 0.98 -27.84 23.71
N LEU A 6 -0.31 -28.23 23.61
CA LEU A 6 -1.26 -28.13 24.71
C LEU A 6 -0.89 -29.07 25.85
N ARG A 7 -0.50 -30.31 25.56
CA ARG A 7 0.01 -31.26 26.56
C ARG A 7 1.17 -30.67 27.36
N ASN A 8 2.16 -30.15 26.65
CA ASN A 8 3.33 -29.53 27.27
C ASN A 8 2.96 -28.29 28.11
N ALA A 9 1.99 -27.48 27.63
CA ALA A 9 1.51 -26.32 28.36
C ALA A 9 0.79 -26.73 29.69
N TYR A 10 -0.02 -27.78 29.67
CA TYR A 10 -0.67 -28.30 30.88
C TYR A 10 0.37 -28.82 31.91
N ILE A 11 1.36 -29.57 31.44
CA ILE A 11 2.43 -30.11 32.30
C ILE A 11 3.26 -28.96 32.87
N ALA A 12 3.60 -27.94 32.08
CA ALA A 12 4.33 -26.75 32.51
C ALA A 12 3.58 -25.94 33.60
N ASN A 13 2.24 -26.00 33.60
CA ASN A 13 1.37 -25.38 34.60
C ASN A 13 1.04 -26.29 35.76
N GLY A 14 1.78 -27.39 35.97
CA GLY A 14 1.66 -28.27 37.12
C GLY A 14 0.58 -29.34 37.03
N VAL A 15 -0.03 -29.58 35.89
CA VAL A 15 -0.97 -30.67 35.69
C VAL A 15 -0.20 -31.99 35.54
N PRO A 16 -0.51 -33.04 36.33
CA PRO A 16 0.11 -34.33 36.16
C PRO A 16 -0.05 -34.88 34.75
N GLU A 17 0.98 -35.50 34.20
CA GLU A 17 1.02 -36.00 32.80
C GLU A 17 -0.19 -36.91 32.48
N ALA A 18 -0.52 -37.84 33.35
CA ALA A 18 -1.70 -38.73 33.15
C ALA A 18 -3.03 -37.95 33.10
N ALA A 19 -3.15 -36.87 33.87
CA ALA A 19 -4.34 -36.01 33.84
C ALA A 19 -4.40 -35.18 32.57
N ALA A 20 -3.28 -34.67 32.08
CA ALA A 20 -3.20 -33.97 30.81
C ALA A 20 -3.60 -34.88 29.63
N ASP A 21 -3.13 -36.12 29.62
CA ASP A 21 -3.48 -37.10 28.61
C ASP A 21 -4.97 -37.47 28.66
N GLN A 22 -5.55 -37.60 29.86
CA GLN A 22 -6.98 -37.84 30.02
C GLN A 22 -7.85 -36.67 29.56
N ILE A 23 -7.45 -35.44 29.81
CA ILE A 23 -8.12 -34.25 29.32
C ILE A 23 -8.11 -34.22 27.79
N LEU A 24 -6.93 -34.42 27.19
CA LEU A 24 -6.77 -34.38 25.75
C LEU A 24 -7.42 -35.55 25.01
N SER A 25 -7.63 -36.69 25.65
CA SER A 25 -8.36 -37.82 25.11
C SER A 25 -9.88 -37.67 25.19
N ASN A 26 -10.39 -36.65 25.87
CA ASN A 26 -11.83 -36.40 25.95
C ASN A 26 -12.40 -36.06 24.58
N PRO A 27 -13.45 -36.79 24.11
CA PRO A 27 -14.04 -36.60 22.78
C PRO A 27 -14.56 -35.17 22.54
N ALA A 28 -15.09 -34.53 23.57
CA ALA A 28 -15.56 -33.14 23.48
C ALA A 28 -14.41 -32.16 23.23
N ILE A 29 -13.27 -32.37 23.87
CA ILE A 29 -12.06 -31.53 23.67
C ILE A 29 -11.45 -31.78 22.31
N GLN A 30 -11.38 -33.04 21.86
CA GLN A 30 -10.92 -33.38 20.52
C GLN A 30 -11.81 -32.79 19.43
N GLY A 31 -13.13 -32.82 19.63
CA GLY A 31 -14.08 -32.18 18.73
C GLY A 31 -13.90 -30.66 18.65
N ALA A 32 -13.74 -29.99 19.81
CA ALA A 32 -13.48 -28.56 19.85
C ALA A 32 -12.14 -28.19 19.18
N MET A 33 -11.08 -28.97 19.43
CA MET A 33 -9.77 -28.75 18.80
C MET A 33 -9.83 -28.95 17.28
N SER A 34 -10.56 -29.96 16.80
CA SER A 34 -10.74 -30.21 15.36
C SER A 34 -11.49 -29.07 14.71
N SER A 35 -12.55 -28.56 15.35
CA SER A 35 -13.33 -27.41 14.86
C SER A 35 -12.50 -26.14 14.83
N LEU A 36 -11.74 -25.86 15.88
CA LEU A 36 -10.82 -24.71 15.92
C LEU A 36 -9.74 -24.81 14.86
N LYS A 37 -9.15 -25.99 14.67
CA LYS A 37 -8.17 -26.23 13.61
C LYS A 37 -8.77 -25.98 12.24
N GLN A 38 -9.96 -26.51 11.98
CA GLN A 38 -10.65 -26.34 10.70
C GLN A 38 -10.97 -24.85 10.43
N GLN A 39 -11.44 -24.12 11.43
CA GLN A 39 -11.68 -22.68 11.32
C GLN A 39 -10.39 -21.91 11.08
N PHE A 40 -9.32 -22.24 11.79
CA PHE A 40 -8.01 -21.63 11.61
C PHE A 40 -7.46 -21.91 10.22
N ASP A 41 -7.45 -23.17 9.79
CA ASP A 41 -6.94 -23.57 8.47
C ASP A 41 -7.77 -22.91 7.35
N SER A 42 -9.09 -22.80 7.52
CA SER A 42 -9.96 -22.09 6.57
C SER A 42 -9.66 -20.59 6.50
N ARG A 43 -9.47 -19.92 7.66
CA ARG A 43 -9.12 -18.50 7.71
C ARG A 43 -7.71 -18.25 7.18
N LEU A 44 -6.78 -19.11 7.56
CA LEU A 44 -5.40 -19.03 7.06
C LEU A 44 -5.35 -19.28 5.56
N GLY A 45 -6.07 -20.29 5.06
CA GLY A 45 -6.17 -20.57 3.62
C GLY A 45 -6.75 -19.40 2.82
N LYS A 46 -7.75 -18.70 3.36
CA LYS A 46 -8.27 -17.47 2.74
C LYS A 46 -7.24 -16.33 2.78
N ALA A 47 -6.47 -16.22 3.85
CA ALA A 47 -5.51 -15.13 4.03
C ALA A 47 -4.21 -15.31 3.23
N ILE A 48 -3.75 -16.56 3.06
CA ILE A 48 -2.47 -16.88 2.42
C ILE A 48 -2.59 -17.78 1.19
N GLY A 49 -3.80 -18.18 0.80
CA GLY A 49 -4.02 -19.09 -0.34
C GLY A 49 -3.49 -18.53 -1.67
N GLU A 50 -3.26 -17.24 -1.75
CA GLU A 50 -2.59 -16.59 -2.88
C GLU A 50 -1.06 -16.85 -2.88
N PHE A 51 -0.49 -17.19 -1.72
CA PHE A 51 0.96 -17.40 -1.52
C PHE A 51 1.32 -18.87 -1.31
N GLU A 52 0.47 -19.80 -1.75
CA GLU A 52 0.79 -21.23 -1.73
C GLU A 52 2.00 -21.54 -2.61
N ASP A 53 2.87 -22.43 -2.13
CA ASP A 53 4.07 -22.85 -2.86
C ASP A 53 3.70 -23.44 -4.23
N GLY A 54 4.36 -22.95 -5.27
CA GLY A 54 4.09 -23.36 -6.66
C GLY A 54 2.94 -22.62 -7.35
N LYS A 55 2.24 -21.71 -6.68
CA LYS A 55 1.18 -20.89 -7.28
C LYS A 55 1.78 -19.68 -8.01
N SER A 56 1.39 -19.49 -9.24
CA SER A 56 1.77 -18.31 -10.01
C SER A 56 0.88 -17.13 -9.65
N LEU A 57 1.47 -16.05 -9.17
CA LEU A 57 0.77 -14.79 -8.94
C LEU A 57 0.90 -13.90 -10.17
N SER A 58 -0.22 -13.40 -10.67
CA SER A 58 -0.23 -12.40 -11.73
C SER A 58 0.13 -11.04 -11.14
N GLY A 59 1.12 -10.39 -11.76
CA GLY A 59 1.57 -9.06 -11.38
C GLY A 59 1.96 -8.27 -12.61
N ASP A 60 0.97 -7.73 -13.32
CA ASP A 60 1.21 -6.91 -14.51
C ASP A 60 1.64 -5.49 -14.11
N ILE A 61 2.50 -4.91 -14.91
CA ILE A 61 2.78 -3.48 -14.86
C ILE A 61 1.70 -2.77 -15.68
N PRO A 62 0.93 -1.84 -15.12
CA PRO A 62 -0.09 -1.13 -15.85
C PRO A 62 0.52 -0.31 -16.99
N ALA A 63 -0.23 -0.11 -18.08
CA ALA A 63 0.16 0.82 -19.10
C ALA A 63 0.21 2.25 -18.54
N LEU A 64 1.20 3.03 -18.95
CA LEU A 64 1.41 4.41 -18.52
C LEU A 64 1.39 5.34 -19.73
N LEU A 65 0.49 6.32 -19.70
CA LEU A 65 0.51 7.47 -20.59
C LEU A 65 1.04 8.69 -19.83
N THR A 66 2.09 9.31 -20.36
CA THR A 66 2.67 10.53 -19.80
C THR A 66 2.63 11.66 -20.83
N LEU A 67 2.13 12.81 -20.42
CA LEU A 67 2.17 14.04 -21.21
C LEU A 67 2.81 15.14 -20.36
N GLY A 68 3.64 15.97 -20.97
CA GLY A 68 4.27 17.09 -20.29
C GLY A 68 4.52 18.26 -21.22
N ALA A 69 4.44 19.46 -20.65
CA ALA A 69 4.77 20.69 -21.35
C ALA A 69 5.59 21.61 -20.46
N GLY A 70 6.56 22.28 -21.05
CA GLY A 70 7.38 23.31 -20.40
C GLY A 70 7.27 24.62 -21.18
N TYR A 71 7.27 25.72 -20.44
CA TYR A 71 7.21 27.06 -20.98
C TYR A 71 8.10 28.03 -20.22
N ASN A 72 8.87 28.83 -20.93
CA ASN A 72 9.73 29.85 -20.37
C ASN A 72 9.23 31.22 -20.83
N PRO A 73 8.37 31.89 -20.05
CA PRO A 73 7.85 33.22 -20.42
C PRO A 73 8.93 34.30 -20.47
N ILE A 74 9.95 34.15 -19.62
CA ILE A 74 11.16 34.99 -19.60
C ILE A 74 12.36 34.11 -19.26
N ASP A 75 13.56 34.51 -19.60
CA ASP A 75 14.80 33.72 -19.42
C ASP A 75 14.96 33.07 -18.02
N PRO A 76 14.74 33.80 -16.91
CA PRO A 76 14.93 33.19 -15.58
C PRO A 76 13.76 32.36 -15.08
N LEU A 77 12.63 32.30 -15.80
CA LEU A 77 11.41 31.66 -15.33
C LEU A 77 11.07 30.43 -16.17
N HIS A 78 11.02 29.27 -15.51
CA HIS A 78 10.66 28.00 -16.11
C HIS A 78 9.39 27.46 -15.44
N ILE A 79 8.39 27.14 -16.25
CA ILE A 79 7.13 26.57 -15.81
C ILE A 79 6.99 25.22 -16.50
N ASN A 80 6.57 24.20 -15.74
CA ASN A 80 6.27 22.89 -16.29
C ASN A 80 4.92 22.40 -15.77
N VAL A 81 4.23 21.62 -16.58
CA VAL A 81 3.01 20.89 -16.21
C VAL A 81 3.12 19.49 -16.76
N GLY A 82 2.57 18.54 -16.02
CA GLY A 82 2.57 17.16 -16.43
C GLY A 82 1.29 16.46 -16.02
N PHE A 83 1.03 15.40 -16.78
CA PHE A 83 -0.11 14.51 -16.59
C PHE A 83 0.38 13.09 -16.77
N HIS A 84 0.01 12.22 -15.83
CA HIS A 84 0.21 10.78 -15.92
C HIS A 84 -1.13 10.07 -15.77
N TRP A 85 -1.34 9.07 -16.59
CA TRP A 85 -2.46 8.16 -16.48
C TRP A 85 -1.93 6.72 -16.48
N PHE A 86 -2.27 5.99 -15.45
CA PHE A 86 -1.93 4.58 -15.28
C PHE A 86 -3.19 3.76 -15.51
N ASP A 87 -3.11 2.76 -16.34
CA ASP A 87 -4.23 1.85 -16.61
C ASP A 87 -4.30 0.71 -15.59
N ASP A 88 -4.29 1.07 -14.29
CA ASP A 88 -4.29 0.12 -13.19
C ASP A 88 -5.49 -0.82 -13.22
N ARG A 89 -6.64 -0.30 -13.63
CA ARG A 89 -7.90 -1.04 -13.67
C ARG A 89 -7.85 -2.27 -14.57
N HIS A 90 -7.07 -2.22 -15.65
CA HIS A 90 -6.93 -3.32 -16.62
C HIS A 90 -5.70 -4.19 -16.34
N ALA A 91 -4.82 -3.79 -15.43
CA ALA A 91 -3.70 -4.61 -15.03
C ALA A 91 -4.17 -5.88 -14.30
N THR A 92 -3.52 -7.01 -14.57
CA THR A 92 -3.81 -8.27 -13.91
C THR A 92 -2.94 -8.39 -12.67
N ALA A 93 -3.43 -7.89 -11.54
CA ALA A 93 -2.77 -8.02 -10.25
C ALA A 93 -3.79 -8.44 -9.19
N HIS A 94 -3.32 -9.12 -8.15
CA HIS A 94 -4.14 -9.56 -7.02
C HIS A 94 -5.48 -10.20 -7.43
N ASN A 95 -5.45 -11.16 -8.38
CA ASN A 95 -6.64 -11.85 -8.88
C ASN A 95 -7.73 -10.92 -9.45
N GLY A 96 -7.33 -9.77 -10.00
CA GLY A 96 -8.24 -8.81 -10.60
C GLY A 96 -8.81 -7.78 -9.65
N HIS A 97 -8.28 -7.66 -8.43
CA HIS A 97 -8.70 -6.67 -7.43
C HIS A 97 -8.70 -5.23 -8.00
N HIS A 98 -7.76 -4.87 -8.85
CA HIS A 98 -7.73 -3.55 -9.50
C HIS A 98 -8.92 -3.24 -10.41
N ARG A 99 -9.70 -4.25 -10.83
CA ARG A 99 -10.94 -4.04 -11.58
C ARG A 99 -12.04 -3.38 -10.77
N GLN A 100 -11.92 -3.38 -9.44
CA GLN A 100 -12.82 -2.69 -8.53
C GLN A 100 -12.55 -1.17 -8.45
N LEU A 101 -11.48 -0.68 -9.08
CA LEU A 101 -11.24 0.76 -9.22
C LEU A 101 -12.28 1.37 -10.16
N ASP A 102 -12.73 2.58 -9.85
CA ASP A 102 -13.62 3.37 -10.72
C ASP A 102 -12.90 3.77 -12.01
N HIS A 103 -11.65 4.19 -11.88
CA HIS A 103 -10.74 4.50 -12.98
C HIS A 103 -9.30 4.17 -12.60
N GLY A 104 -8.39 4.14 -13.58
CA GLY A 104 -6.96 4.04 -13.33
C GLY A 104 -6.39 5.29 -12.65
N THR A 105 -5.21 5.17 -12.06
CA THR A 105 -4.55 6.28 -11.36
C THR A 105 -4.31 7.46 -12.30
N ILE A 106 -4.70 8.65 -11.85
CA ILE A 106 -4.48 9.91 -12.55
C ILE A 106 -3.61 10.81 -11.69
N GLU A 107 -2.56 11.35 -12.29
CA GLU A 107 -1.68 12.30 -11.64
C GLU A 107 -1.56 13.58 -12.46
N TRP A 108 -1.69 14.72 -11.77
CA TRP A 108 -1.39 16.03 -12.29
C TRP A 108 -0.22 16.61 -11.53
N ASN A 109 0.71 17.23 -12.24
CA ASN A 109 1.79 17.97 -11.60
C ASN A 109 2.01 19.31 -12.28
N ALA A 110 2.47 20.27 -11.49
CA ALA A 110 2.89 21.58 -11.97
C ALA A 110 4.10 22.03 -11.16
N GLY A 111 5.03 22.66 -11.84
CA GLY A 111 6.25 23.18 -11.22
C GLY A 111 6.62 24.53 -11.80
N ILE A 112 7.26 25.32 -10.96
CA ILE A 112 7.83 26.61 -11.31
C ILE A 112 9.26 26.67 -10.76
N GLU A 113 10.17 27.14 -11.59
CA GLU A 113 11.56 27.38 -11.21
C GLU A 113 11.95 28.80 -11.63
N TYR A 114 12.64 29.53 -10.75
CA TYR A 114 13.10 30.88 -11.00
C TYR A 114 14.60 31.03 -10.69
N ASP A 115 15.36 31.39 -11.71
CA ASP A 115 16.78 31.69 -11.58
C ASP A 115 16.97 33.13 -11.03
N ILE A 116 17.16 33.25 -9.72
CA ILE A 116 17.42 34.55 -9.08
C ILE A 116 18.69 35.18 -9.67
N ASN A 117 19.69 34.35 -9.91
CA ASN A 117 20.94 34.72 -10.58
C ASN A 117 21.70 33.45 -11.01
N LYS A 118 22.90 33.61 -11.59
CA LYS A 118 23.74 32.49 -12.05
C LYS A 118 24.13 31.47 -10.96
N ARG A 119 23.95 31.80 -9.67
CA ARG A 119 24.27 30.90 -8.54
C ARG A 119 23.07 30.31 -7.84
N PHE A 120 21.97 31.02 -7.81
CA PHE A 120 20.80 30.68 -7.00
C PHE A 120 19.56 30.48 -7.88
N THR A 121 18.93 29.37 -7.72
CA THR A 121 17.64 29.04 -8.30
C THR A 121 16.69 28.62 -7.18
N VAL A 122 15.42 29.02 -7.23
CA VAL A 122 14.36 28.58 -6.32
C VAL A 122 13.30 27.87 -7.14
N SER A 123 12.61 26.92 -6.51
CA SER A 123 11.55 26.16 -7.15
C SER A 123 10.39 25.89 -6.22
N ALA A 124 9.21 25.75 -6.79
CA ALA A 124 8.02 25.25 -6.11
C ALA A 124 7.30 24.26 -7.02
N GLY A 125 6.63 23.29 -6.44
CA GLY A 125 5.91 22.28 -7.19
C GLY A 125 4.65 21.82 -6.46
N TRP A 126 3.73 21.30 -7.23
CA TRP A 126 2.49 20.69 -6.76
C TRP A 126 2.23 19.42 -7.54
N GLN A 127 1.69 18.40 -6.86
CA GLN A 127 1.23 17.16 -7.47
C GLN A 127 -0.06 16.72 -6.81
N ASN A 128 -1.01 16.29 -7.61
CA ASN A 128 -2.21 15.59 -7.17
C ASN A 128 -2.21 14.18 -7.73
N THR A 129 -2.46 13.20 -6.88
CA THR A 129 -2.62 11.80 -7.26
C THR A 129 -4.01 11.32 -6.87
N ASN A 130 -4.77 10.85 -7.85
CA ASN A 130 -6.10 10.27 -7.68
C ASN A 130 -6.09 8.80 -8.15
N TYR A 131 -6.38 7.89 -7.23
CA TYR A 131 -6.31 6.45 -7.47
C TYR A 131 -7.62 5.81 -7.95
N GLY A 132 -8.70 6.57 -8.11
CA GLY A 132 -10.01 6.02 -8.52
C GLY A 132 -10.58 5.01 -7.52
N LEU A 133 -10.37 5.23 -6.24
CA LEU A 133 -10.70 4.28 -5.17
C LEU A 133 -12.20 4.19 -4.94
N THR A 134 -12.74 2.97 -5.01
CA THR A 134 -14.10 2.62 -4.58
C THR A 134 -14.07 2.06 -3.14
N ASP A 135 -15.25 1.91 -2.53
CA ASP A 135 -15.37 1.29 -1.20
C ASP A 135 -15.06 -0.20 -1.26
N GLU A 136 -15.36 -0.85 -2.40
CA GLU A 136 -15.07 -2.26 -2.65
C GLU A 136 -13.58 -2.56 -2.78
N TYR A 137 -12.77 -1.58 -3.25
CA TYR A 137 -11.32 -1.72 -3.36
C TYR A 137 -10.63 -1.61 -2.00
N MET A 138 -11.21 -0.86 -1.07
CA MET A 138 -10.62 -0.58 0.23
C MET A 138 -10.90 -1.72 1.18
N ASP A 139 -9.87 -2.45 1.57
CA ASP A 139 -9.90 -3.47 2.62
C ASP A 139 -8.73 -3.26 3.61
N ASP A 140 -8.68 -4.06 4.67
CA ASP A 140 -7.63 -3.99 5.70
C ASP A 140 -6.22 -4.21 5.14
N LYS A 141 -6.07 -4.73 3.93
CA LYS A 141 -4.80 -5.02 3.26
C LYS A 141 -4.45 -4.00 2.18
N SER A 142 -5.45 -3.27 1.65
CA SER A 142 -5.31 -2.33 0.54
C SER A 142 -5.73 -0.93 0.96
N PHE A 143 -4.91 -0.29 1.81
CA PHE A 143 -5.17 1.05 2.29
C PHE A 143 -4.36 2.08 1.49
N VAL A 144 -4.99 2.69 0.50
CA VAL A 144 -4.42 3.76 -0.32
C VAL A 144 -5.40 4.92 -0.35
N VAL A 145 -4.94 6.16 -0.31
CA VAL A 145 -5.78 7.34 -0.41
C VAL A 145 -5.19 8.35 -1.37
N SER A 146 -6.06 9.02 -2.11
CA SER A 146 -5.65 10.13 -2.99
C SER A 146 -4.96 11.22 -2.21
N SER A 147 -4.01 11.89 -2.83
CA SER A 147 -3.14 12.83 -2.14
C SER A 147 -2.86 14.09 -2.95
N ASN A 148 -2.52 15.15 -2.23
CA ASN A 148 -1.98 16.38 -2.76
C ASN A 148 -0.63 16.64 -2.11
N SER A 149 0.39 16.85 -2.92
CA SER A 149 1.74 17.16 -2.45
C SER A 149 2.14 18.56 -2.90
N VAL A 150 2.80 19.29 -2.02
CA VAL A 150 3.45 20.56 -2.33
C VAL A 150 4.93 20.44 -2.02
N ALA A 151 5.75 21.09 -2.83
CA ALA A 151 7.20 21.08 -2.67
C ALA A 151 7.77 22.48 -2.86
N VAL A 152 8.84 22.76 -2.13
CA VAL A 152 9.69 23.92 -2.34
C VAL A 152 11.15 23.49 -2.36
N GLY A 153 11.96 24.14 -3.18
CA GLY A 153 13.35 23.77 -3.33
C GLY A 153 14.23 24.92 -3.74
N GLY A 154 15.52 24.65 -3.73
CA GLY A 154 16.51 25.60 -4.20
C GLY A 154 17.79 24.90 -4.64
N VAL A 155 18.49 25.56 -5.54
CA VAL A 155 19.79 25.12 -6.06
C VAL A 155 20.81 26.22 -5.80
N VAL A 156 21.94 25.81 -5.22
CA VAL A 156 23.10 26.67 -5.06
C VAL A 156 24.27 26.15 -5.89
N ARG A 157 24.71 26.87 -6.90
CA ARG A 157 25.89 26.52 -7.71
C ARG A 157 27.14 27.00 -7.00
N LEU A 158 27.83 26.09 -6.31
CA LEU A 158 29.02 26.38 -5.51
C LEU A 158 30.25 26.59 -6.39
N SER A 159 30.35 25.87 -7.50
CA SER A 159 31.42 26.02 -8.50
C SER A 159 30.94 25.58 -9.88
N LYS A 160 31.81 25.65 -10.90
CA LYS A 160 31.50 25.13 -12.25
C LYS A 160 31.22 23.63 -12.27
N ARG A 161 31.66 22.89 -11.23
CA ARG A 161 31.52 21.41 -11.16
C ARG A 161 30.65 20.93 -10.02
N MET A 162 30.18 21.84 -9.13
CA MET A 162 29.46 21.44 -7.93
C MET A 162 28.17 22.26 -7.73
N LYS A 163 27.08 21.57 -7.53
CA LYS A 163 25.74 22.10 -7.20
C LYS A 163 25.24 21.45 -5.92
N LEU A 164 24.63 22.22 -5.04
CA LEU A 164 23.88 21.77 -3.90
C LEU A 164 22.39 21.97 -4.19
N ASN A 165 21.59 20.90 -4.12
CA ASN A 165 20.14 20.94 -4.25
C ASN A 165 19.55 20.63 -2.88
N VAL A 166 18.60 21.44 -2.43
CA VAL A 166 17.84 21.24 -1.20
C VAL A 166 16.37 21.36 -1.55
N ALA A 167 15.56 20.40 -1.11
CA ALA A 167 14.13 20.43 -1.31
C ALA A 167 13.40 19.91 -0.07
N TYR A 168 12.23 20.46 0.18
CA TYR A 168 11.27 19.99 1.14
C TYR A 168 9.93 19.75 0.44
N PHE A 169 9.26 18.64 0.75
CA PHE A 169 7.92 18.40 0.28
C PHE A 169 7.01 17.95 1.43
N HIS A 170 5.72 18.21 1.30
CA HIS A 170 4.71 17.79 2.23
C HIS A 170 3.50 17.25 1.46
N THR A 171 3.00 16.10 1.90
CA THR A 171 1.85 15.42 1.29
C THR A 171 0.66 15.46 2.23
N PHE A 172 -0.46 15.95 1.71
CA PHE A 172 -1.77 15.92 2.36
C PHE A 172 -2.55 14.75 1.78
N TYR A 173 -2.94 13.83 2.66
CA TYR A 173 -3.71 12.66 2.29
C TYR A 173 -5.21 12.92 2.43
N GLY A 174 -6.00 12.39 1.50
CA GLY A 174 -7.45 12.36 1.61
C GLY A 174 -7.90 11.53 2.82
N HIS A 175 -9.11 11.76 3.27
CA HIS A 175 -9.73 10.98 4.34
C HIS A 175 -10.85 10.16 3.72
N LYS A 176 -10.74 8.83 3.80
CA LYS A 176 -11.82 7.92 3.45
C LYS A 176 -12.18 7.10 4.68
N LYS A 177 -13.45 7.10 5.07
CA LYS A 177 -13.97 6.24 6.13
C LYS A 177 -14.65 5.06 5.46
N VAL A 178 -14.21 3.87 5.76
CA VAL A 178 -14.86 2.61 5.38
C VAL A 178 -15.51 2.08 6.65
N GLU A 179 -16.83 1.95 6.67
CA GLU A 179 -17.54 1.29 7.76
C GLU A 179 -17.64 -0.20 7.39
N GLU A 180 -16.82 -1.01 8.03
CA GLU A 180 -16.92 -2.45 7.94
C GLU A 180 -18.09 -2.92 8.82
N GLN A 181 -19.14 -3.42 8.21
CA GLN A 181 -20.20 -4.11 8.96
C GLN A 181 -19.66 -5.49 9.36
N VAL A 182 -19.18 -5.59 10.59
CA VAL A 182 -18.89 -6.89 11.20
C VAL A 182 -20.22 -7.57 11.49
N ASP A 183 -20.64 -8.45 10.61
CA ASP A 183 -21.77 -9.32 10.87
C ASP A 183 -21.39 -10.33 11.96
N LEU A 184 -21.85 -10.07 13.18
CA LEU A 184 -21.66 -10.92 14.36
C LEU A 184 -22.76 -11.98 14.46
N GLY A 185 -23.23 -12.49 13.30
CA GLY A 185 -24.22 -13.56 13.24
C GLY A 185 -23.80 -14.88 13.86
#